data_18ef5adf2ffa354009d897ad30c48143
#
_entry.id   18ef5adf2ffa354009d897ad30c48143
#
_cell.length_a   1.000
_cell.length_b   1.000
_cell.length_c   1.000
_cell.angle_alpha   90.00
_cell.angle_beta   90.00
_cell.angle_gamma   90.00
#
_symmetry.space_group_name_H-M   'P 1'
#
loop_
_entity.id
_entity.type
_entity.pdbx_description
1 polymer ?
#
loop_
_entity_poly.entity_id
_entity_poly.type
_entity_poly.pdbx_seq_one_letter_code
_entity_poly.pdbx_strand_id
1 'polypeptide(L)'
;MRTTIKDIARACGVSAATVSLALSGRKTKISEETCRTVRETAERMNYYPNLMASSLSRQRSQSVGIVINDLRNTHVAALFMSISTVLQNAGYFPVCHILNDNDPEMYEVLVRRIASENLCALIWGKPYEPSRKEMNRMTCRIVDTLGIPIFSTDNSEFKSPGINICCDYRKAAYLAVRYLISQGHTRIGCISGNPSFQVTQDRIDGYRDALEQAGITFDENLIYYGDYSLAGGSAALPYLLGQQVSAVFSMNDEMAFGVYQEARNYGLKIPDSLSVIGCDNVPFDNVLEVPLSTVGTSTDEMGRFIGQEVCSSIHQIDREGPDALGERRTVYYEPNLYLRGSVRPYSPSVTAAARVTPDSAGSGRSGGHVPAGTRSATAAASGSPSRT
;
A
#
# COMPACT_ATOMS: atom_id res chain seq x y z
N MET A 1 -12.07 -7.77 -38.70
CA MET A 1 -11.45 -6.43 -38.73
C MET A 1 -12.13 -5.55 -37.69
N ARG A 2 -11.42 -4.73 -36.95
CA ARG A 2 -12.04 -3.85 -35.91
C ARG A 2 -12.72 -2.67 -36.65
N THR A 3 -13.99 -2.40 -36.34
CA THR A 3 -14.74 -1.25 -36.88
C THR A 3 -14.03 0.06 -36.52
N THR A 4 -13.92 0.96 -37.50
CA THR A 4 -13.27 2.27 -37.32
C THR A 4 -14.27 3.41 -37.36
N ILE A 5 -13.87 4.60 -36.87
CA ILE A 5 -14.71 5.82 -36.95
C ILE A 5 -15.08 6.16 -38.40
N LYS A 6 -14.22 5.82 -39.37
CA LYS A 6 -14.48 6.03 -40.80
C LYS A 6 -15.57 5.12 -41.32
N ASP A 7 -15.71 3.91 -40.79
CA ASP A 7 -16.75 2.97 -41.19
C ASP A 7 -18.12 3.44 -40.67
N ILE A 8 -18.19 3.96 -39.44
CA ILE A 8 -19.40 4.59 -38.89
C ILE A 8 -19.77 5.83 -39.70
N ALA A 9 -18.80 6.68 -40.04
CA ALA A 9 -19.03 7.89 -40.84
C ALA A 9 -19.64 7.54 -42.21
N ARG A 10 -19.10 6.50 -42.85
CA ARG A 10 -19.62 5.99 -44.13
C ARG A 10 -21.03 5.45 -43.98
N ALA A 11 -21.30 4.67 -42.94
CA ALA A 11 -22.61 4.07 -42.70
C ALA A 11 -23.71 5.10 -42.38
N CYS A 12 -23.35 6.22 -41.73
CA CYS A 12 -24.31 7.29 -41.40
C CYS A 12 -24.35 8.44 -42.43
N GLY A 13 -23.50 8.44 -43.45
CA GLY A 13 -23.43 9.53 -44.44
C GLY A 13 -22.92 10.85 -43.87
N VAL A 14 -22.09 10.81 -42.81
CA VAL A 14 -21.55 12.01 -42.15
C VAL A 14 -20.03 11.99 -42.11
N SER A 15 -19.41 13.11 -41.72
CA SER A 15 -17.94 13.17 -41.54
C SER A 15 -17.48 12.41 -40.31
N ALA A 16 -16.21 11.93 -40.29
CA ALA A 16 -15.62 11.34 -39.13
C ALA A 16 -15.58 12.31 -37.94
N ALA A 17 -15.43 13.61 -38.17
CA ALA A 17 -15.52 14.66 -37.17
C ALA A 17 -16.94 14.73 -36.55
N THR A 18 -18.00 14.61 -37.37
CA THR A 18 -19.38 14.55 -36.89
C THR A 18 -19.62 13.34 -36.03
N VAL A 19 -19.12 12.15 -36.43
CA VAL A 19 -19.18 10.92 -35.60
C VAL A 19 -18.48 11.12 -34.26
N SER A 20 -17.27 11.66 -34.28
CA SER A 20 -16.51 11.93 -33.06
C SER A 20 -17.25 12.86 -32.10
N LEU A 21 -17.85 13.93 -32.61
CA LEU A 21 -18.63 14.88 -31.81
C LEU A 21 -19.92 14.24 -31.28
N ALA A 22 -20.66 13.47 -32.12
CA ALA A 22 -21.90 12.80 -31.71
C ALA A 22 -21.67 11.76 -30.60
N LEU A 23 -20.53 11.07 -30.63
CA LEU A 23 -20.13 10.08 -29.61
C LEU A 23 -19.48 10.69 -28.36
N SER A 24 -19.12 11.98 -28.40
CA SER A 24 -18.40 12.63 -27.30
C SER A 24 -19.24 12.92 -26.05
N GLY A 25 -20.56 12.79 -26.12
CA GLY A 25 -21.49 13.12 -25.02
C GLY A 25 -21.64 14.61 -24.70
N ARG A 26 -20.95 15.50 -25.42
CA ARG A 26 -21.00 16.96 -25.19
C ARG A 26 -22.19 17.60 -25.92
N LYS A 27 -22.65 18.74 -25.38
CA LYS A 27 -23.59 19.59 -26.16
C LYS A 27 -22.88 20.03 -27.46
N THR A 28 -23.42 19.61 -28.57
CA THR A 28 -22.88 19.89 -29.92
C THR A 28 -23.91 20.65 -30.74
N LYS A 29 -23.47 21.28 -31.83
CA LYS A 29 -24.38 21.89 -32.82
C LYS A 29 -24.98 20.85 -33.77
N ILE A 30 -24.75 19.56 -33.56
CA ILE A 30 -25.26 18.44 -34.33
C ILE A 30 -26.70 18.18 -33.86
N SER A 31 -27.62 17.89 -34.79
CA SER A 31 -29.00 17.57 -34.45
C SER A 31 -29.08 16.31 -33.56
N GLU A 32 -30.07 16.27 -32.67
CA GLU A 32 -30.28 15.09 -31.80
C GLU A 32 -30.56 13.84 -32.61
N GLU A 33 -31.22 13.96 -33.73
CA GLU A 33 -31.48 12.86 -34.66
C GLU A 33 -30.17 12.27 -35.22
N THR A 34 -29.27 13.12 -35.70
CA THR A 34 -27.93 12.68 -36.16
C THR A 34 -27.13 12.03 -35.05
N CYS A 35 -27.17 12.58 -33.85
CA CYS A 35 -26.48 12.00 -32.69
C CYS A 35 -27.02 10.61 -32.34
N ARG A 36 -28.35 10.43 -32.41
CA ARG A 36 -29.01 9.15 -32.18
C ARG A 36 -28.63 8.13 -33.25
N THR A 37 -28.74 8.47 -34.54
CA THR A 37 -28.37 7.60 -35.66
C THR A 37 -26.92 7.13 -35.57
N VAL A 38 -26.00 8.02 -35.19
CA VAL A 38 -24.58 7.69 -35.04
C VAL A 38 -24.38 6.71 -33.88
N ARG A 39 -25.04 6.91 -32.74
CA ARG A 39 -24.91 6.02 -31.55
C ARG A 39 -25.47 4.63 -31.87
N GLU A 40 -26.67 4.54 -32.44
CA GLU A 40 -27.29 3.27 -32.83
C GLU A 40 -26.46 2.51 -33.88
N THR A 41 -25.86 3.22 -34.83
CA THR A 41 -24.98 2.62 -35.84
C THR A 41 -23.65 2.14 -35.18
N ALA A 42 -23.07 2.91 -34.26
CA ALA A 42 -21.87 2.51 -33.55
C ALA A 42 -22.12 1.24 -32.72
N GLU A 43 -23.23 1.16 -31.99
CA GLU A 43 -23.63 -0.03 -31.22
C GLU A 43 -23.84 -1.24 -32.15
N ARG A 44 -24.61 -1.10 -33.22
CA ARG A 44 -24.87 -2.17 -34.19
C ARG A 44 -23.62 -2.71 -34.86
N MET A 45 -22.62 -1.84 -35.09
CA MET A 45 -21.33 -2.19 -35.68
C MET A 45 -20.28 -2.58 -34.66
N ASN A 46 -20.64 -2.71 -33.38
CA ASN A 46 -19.72 -2.99 -32.25
C ASN A 46 -18.48 -2.06 -32.28
N TYR A 47 -18.73 -0.78 -32.56
CA TYR A 47 -17.66 0.22 -32.55
C TYR A 47 -17.42 0.73 -31.13
N TYR A 48 -16.23 0.50 -30.65
CA TYR A 48 -15.73 1.09 -29.41
C TYR A 48 -14.72 2.20 -29.74
N PRO A 49 -14.97 3.44 -29.30
CA PRO A 49 -14.02 4.53 -29.51
C PRO A 49 -12.64 4.14 -29.00
N ASN A 50 -11.61 4.40 -29.80
CA ASN A 50 -10.24 4.22 -29.32
C ASN A 50 -9.92 5.37 -28.37
N LEU A 51 -9.86 5.07 -27.06
CA LEU A 51 -9.57 6.06 -26.01
C LEU A 51 -8.22 6.74 -26.22
N MET A 52 -7.20 6.00 -26.73
CA MET A 52 -5.89 6.59 -27.05
C MET A 52 -5.98 7.60 -28.21
N ALA A 53 -6.75 7.29 -29.27
CA ALA A 53 -6.97 8.23 -30.38
C ALA A 53 -7.81 9.44 -29.92
N SER A 54 -8.75 9.23 -29.02
CA SER A 54 -9.57 10.29 -28.41
C SER A 54 -8.75 11.19 -27.50
N SER A 55 -7.85 10.63 -26.70
CA SER A 55 -6.93 11.40 -25.82
C SER A 55 -5.92 12.21 -26.63
N LEU A 56 -5.39 11.65 -27.72
CA LEU A 56 -4.53 12.37 -28.66
C LEU A 56 -5.27 13.55 -29.33
N SER A 57 -6.53 13.35 -29.74
CA SER A 57 -7.32 14.44 -30.33
C SER A 57 -7.77 15.51 -29.33
N ARG A 58 -7.89 15.15 -28.04
CA ARG A 58 -8.27 16.06 -26.94
C ARG A 58 -7.06 16.65 -26.23
N GLN A 59 -5.84 16.19 -26.52
CA GLN A 59 -4.60 16.49 -25.78
C GLN A 59 -4.71 16.22 -24.27
N ARG A 60 -5.59 15.33 -23.83
CA ARG A 60 -5.88 15.04 -22.42
C ARG A 60 -6.17 13.57 -22.21
N SER A 61 -5.45 12.99 -21.26
CA SER A 61 -5.72 11.65 -20.76
C SER A 61 -6.87 11.65 -19.75
N GLN A 62 -7.51 10.49 -19.59
CA GLN A 62 -8.43 10.20 -18.49
C GLN A 62 -7.89 9.08 -17.60
N SER A 63 -6.67 8.61 -17.86
CA SER A 63 -6.05 7.54 -17.09
C SER A 63 -5.27 8.11 -15.90
N VAL A 64 -5.56 7.57 -14.72
CA VAL A 64 -4.83 7.86 -13.47
C VAL A 64 -4.02 6.63 -13.11
N GLY A 65 -2.68 6.76 -13.08
CA GLY A 65 -1.81 5.69 -12.65
C GLY A 65 -1.85 5.54 -11.12
N ILE A 66 -1.91 4.30 -10.64
CA ILE A 66 -1.84 3.99 -9.20
C ILE A 66 -0.74 2.93 -9.02
N VAL A 67 0.39 3.34 -8.47
CA VAL A 67 1.54 2.48 -8.20
C VAL A 67 1.43 1.92 -6.79
N ILE A 68 1.52 0.62 -6.66
CA ILE A 68 1.48 -0.11 -5.39
C ILE A 68 2.56 -1.20 -5.36
N ASN A 69 2.84 -1.74 -4.19
CA ASN A 69 3.80 -2.83 -4.01
C ASN A 69 3.13 -4.22 -4.06
N ASP A 70 2.00 -4.41 -3.39
CA ASP A 70 1.36 -5.72 -3.28
C ASP A 70 -0.15 -5.60 -3.02
N LEU A 71 -0.97 -6.16 -3.91
CA LEU A 71 -2.43 -6.23 -3.74
C LEU A 71 -2.90 -7.34 -2.80
N ARG A 72 -2.03 -8.23 -2.38
CA ARG A 72 -2.37 -9.25 -1.37
C ARG A 72 -2.51 -8.63 0.02
N ASN A 73 -1.86 -7.48 0.24
CA ASN A 73 -2.06 -6.70 1.46
C ASN A 73 -3.45 -6.08 1.45
N THR A 74 -4.28 -6.45 2.44
CA THR A 74 -5.70 -6.07 2.51
C THR A 74 -5.91 -4.58 2.69
N HIS A 75 -5.02 -3.87 3.40
CA HIS A 75 -5.04 -2.41 3.52
C HIS A 75 -4.79 -1.73 2.18
N VAL A 76 -3.75 -2.16 1.45
CA VAL A 76 -3.41 -1.62 0.12
C VAL A 76 -4.53 -1.86 -0.87
N ALA A 77 -5.12 -3.07 -0.87
CA ALA A 77 -6.24 -3.40 -1.74
C ALA A 77 -7.49 -2.55 -1.43
N ALA A 78 -7.83 -2.36 -0.16
CA ALA A 78 -8.96 -1.54 0.26
C ALA A 78 -8.77 -0.06 -0.13
N LEU A 79 -7.57 0.47 0.06
CA LEU A 79 -7.22 1.84 -0.34
C LEU A 79 -7.34 2.01 -1.86
N PHE A 80 -6.78 1.08 -2.64
CA PHE A 80 -6.89 1.07 -4.10
C PHE A 80 -8.36 1.07 -4.56
N MET A 81 -9.21 0.23 -3.95
CA MET A 81 -10.62 0.13 -4.30
C MET A 81 -11.38 1.41 -3.97
N SER A 82 -11.14 2.02 -2.82
CA SER A 82 -11.79 3.27 -2.43
C SER A 82 -11.41 4.43 -3.35
N ILE A 83 -10.12 4.58 -3.68
CA ILE A 83 -9.64 5.56 -4.66
C ILE A 83 -10.28 5.32 -6.02
N SER A 84 -10.23 4.06 -6.51
CA SER A 84 -10.73 3.69 -7.82
C SER A 84 -12.22 3.98 -8.00
N THR A 85 -13.02 3.77 -6.95
CA THR A 85 -14.46 4.07 -6.96
C THR A 85 -14.72 5.55 -7.18
N VAL A 86 -13.99 6.44 -6.50
CA VAL A 86 -14.13 7.89 -6.67
C VAL A 86 -13.72 8.33 -8.08
N LEU A 87 -12.58 7.83 -8.57
CA LEU A 87 -12.07 8.16 -9.89
C LEU A 87 -13.04 7.72 -10.99
N GLN A 88 -13.57 6.48 -10.92
CA GLN A 88 -14.52 5.95 -11.89
C GLN A 88 -15.83 6.74 -11.93
N ASN A 89 -16.37 7.12 -10.75
CA ASN A 89 -17.57 7.94 -10.66
C ASN A 89 -17.36 9.34 -11.26
N ALA A 90 -16.13 9.84 -11.26
CA ALA A 90 -15.76 11.10 -11.90
C ALA A 90 -15.36 10.96 -13.38
N GLY A 91 -15.43 9.73 -13.96
CA GLY A 91 -15.13 9.45 -15.38
C GLY A 91 -13.64 9.25 -15.68
N TYR A 92 -12.81 9.02 -14.67
CA TYR A 92 -11.40 8.66 -14.83
C TYR A 92 -11.21 7.14 -14.79
N PHE A 93 -10.13 6.66 -15.42
CA PHE A 93 -9.78 5.24 -15.47
C PHE A 93 -8.55 4.97 -14.60
N PRO A 94 -8.71 4.34 -13.43
CA PRO A 94 -7.57 3.92 -12.62
C PRO A 94 -6.81 2.79 -13.30
N VAL A 95 -5.49 2.94 -13.41
CA VAL A 95 -4.57 1.93 -13.97
C VAL A 95 -3.63 1.50 -12.86
N CYS A 96 -3.73 0.22 -12.47
CA CYS A 96 -2.91 -0.35 -11.41
C CYS A 96 -1.54 -0.77 -11.95
N HIS A 97 -0.47 -0.32 -11.30
CA HIS A 97 0.89 -0.73 -11.55
C HIS A 97 1.46 -1.39 -10.29
N ILE A 98 1.75 -2.68 -10.37
CA ILE A 98 2.42 -3.39 -9.27
C ILE A 98 3.92 -3.26 -9.48
N LEU A 99 4.58 -2.56 -8.58
CA LEU A 99 6.02 -2.30 -8.65
C LEU A 99 6.75 -3.15 -7.61
N ASN A 100 7.22 -4.31 -8.04
CA ASN A 100 8.05 -5.19 -7.23
C ASN A 100 9.53 -4.76 -7.35
N ASP A 101 10.22 -4.66 -6.23
CA ASP A 101 11.57 -4.12 -6.10
C ASP A 101 12.65 -5.17 -5.79
N ASN A 102 12.31 -6.44 -5.93
CA ASN A 102 13.28 -7.52 -5.75
C ASN A 102 14.39 -7.53 -6.84
N ASP A 103 14.11 -6.90 -7.99
CA ASP A 103 15.05 -6.76 -9.11
C ASP A 103 15.20 -5.26 -9.47
N PRO A 104 16.35 -4.62 -9.13
CA PRO A 104 16.58 -3.20 -9.39
C PRO A 104 16.56 -2.82 -10.88
N GLU A 105 16.99 -3.69 -11.78
CA GLU A 105 16.99 -3.41 -13.22
C GLU A 105 15.55 -3.43 -13.75
N MET A 106 14.78 -4.43 -13.37
CA MET A 106 13.35 -4.51 -13.71
C MET A 106 12.57 -3.36 -13.11
N TYR A 107 12.92 -2.93 -11.90
CA TYR A 107 12.30 -1.78 -11.25
C TYR A 107 12.42 -0.51 -12.09
N GLU A 108 13.62 -0.19 -12.60
CA GLU A 108 13.82 0.99 -13.47
C GLU A 108 13.01 0.87 -14.76
N VAL A 109 13.00 -0.30 -15.38
CA VAL A 109 12.23 -0.58 -16.61
C VAL A 109 10.75 -0.30 -16.38
N LEU A 110 10.18 -0.74 -15.25
CA LEU A 110 8.78 -0.53 -14.90
C LEU A 110 8.49 0.95 -14.64
N VAL A 111 9.35 1.68 -13.91
CA VAL A 111 9.19 3.12 -13.68
C VAL A 111 9.20 3.89 -15.00
N ARG A 112 10.13 3.58 -15.91
CA ARG A 112 10.18 4.20 -17.24
C ARG A 112 8.96 3.87 -18.08
N ARG A 113 8.43 2.65 -17.97
CA ARG A 113 7.19 2.25 -18.65
C ARG A 113 6.00 3.05 -18.15
N ILE A 114 5.83 3.17 -16.83
CA ILE A 114 4.77 4.01 -16.24
C ILE A 114 4.90 5.45 -16.73
N ALA A 115 6.13 5.98 -16.76
CA ALA A 115 6.40 7.32 -17.25
C ALA A 115 6.11 7.51 -18.76
N SER A 116 6.12 6.44 -19.55
CA SER A 116 5.78 6.47 -20.98
C SER A 116 4.27 6.42 -21.26
N GLU A 117 3.45 6.17 -20.24
CA GLU A 117 2.01 6.12 -20.38
C GLU A 117 1.42 7.55 -20.40
N ASN A 118 0.33 7.71 -21.14
CA ASN A 118 -0.38 8.97 -21.18
C ASN A 118 -1.33 9.06 -19.96
N LEU A 119 -0.78 9.49 -18.81
CA LEU A 119 -1.52 9.66 -17.57
C LEU A 119 -1.91 11.13 -17.35
N CYS A 120 -3.02 11.39 -16.67
CA CYS A 120 -3.42 12.74 -16.24
C CYS A 120 -3.07 13.03 -14.76
N ALA A 121 -2.80 12.00 -13.97
CA ALA A 121 -2.29 12.07 -12.61
C ALA A 121 -1.61 10.74 -12.24
N LEU A 122 -0.75 10.76 -11.24
CA LEU A 122 -0.12 9.55 -10.70
C LEU A 122 -0.26 9.52 -9.17
N ILE A 123 -0.69 8.37 -8.64
CA ILE A 123 -0.73 8.08 -7.22
C ILE A 123 0.39 7.09 -6.92
N TRP A 124 1.33 7.47 -6.07
CA TRP A 124 2.47 6.64 -5.68
C TRP A 124 2.26 6.09 -4.28
N GLY A 125 1.78 4.85 -4.19
CA GLY A 125 1.48 4.14 -2.94
C GLY A 125 2.58 3.19 -2.47
N LYS A 126 3.82 3.33 -3.00
CA LYS A 126 4.96 2.52 -2.56
C LYS A 126 5.69 3.21 -1.40
N PRO A 127 5.93 2.51 -0.26
CA PRO A 127 6.66 3.06 0.86
C PRO A 127 8.07 3.54 0.51
N TYR A 128 8.53 4.58 1.19
CA TYR A 128 9.89 5.08 1.04
C TYR A 128 10.92 4.19 1.72
N GLU A 129 12.01 3.89 1.01
CA GLU A 129 13.12 3.08 1.49
C GLU A 129 14.41 3.90 1.61
N PRO A 130 14.78 4.39 2.81
CA PRO A 130 15.98 5.21 3.00
C PRO A 130 17.29 4.55 2.55
N SER A 131 17.37 3.22 2.57
CA SER A 131 18.54 2.45 2.16
C SER A 131 18.78 2.46 0.64
N ARG A 132 17.72 2.70 -0.17
CA ARG A 132 17.76 2.66 -1.64
C ARG A 132 17.81 4.05 -2.28
N LYS A 133 18.72 4.89 -1.81
CA LYS A 133 18.82 6.31 -2.20
C LYS A 133 18.92 6.56 -3.70
N GLU A 134 19.69 5.75 -4.42
CA GLU A 134 19.85 5.92 -5.87
C GLU A 134 18.57 5.58 -6.62
N MET A 135 17.89 4.50 -6.22
CA MET A 135 16.62 4.09 -6.80
C MET A 135 15.53 5.13 -6.53
N ASN A 136 15.45 5.66 -5.31
CA ASN A 136 14.52 6.73 -4.95
C ASN A 136 14.79 7.99 -5.81
N ARG A 137 16.06 8.43 -5.94
CA ARG A 137 16.44 9.58 -6.77
C ARG A 137 16.12 9.35 -8.25
N MET A 138 16.37 8.16 -8.77
CA MET A 138 16.04 7.80 -10.15
C MET A 138 14.53 7.89 -10.36
N THR A 139 13.75 7.30 -9.45
CA THR A 139 12.28 7.33 -9.49
C THR A 139 11.75 8.76 -9.49
N CYS A 140 12.16 9.59 -8.52
CA CYS A 140 11.74 10.98 -8.44
C CYS A 140 12.12 11.75 -9.71
N ARG A 141 13.36 11.58 -10.21
CA ARG A 141 13.82 12.23 -11.43
C ARG A 141 12.96 11.88 -12.64
N ILE A 142 12.57 10.61 -12.81
CA ILE A 142 11.73 10.19 -13.93
C ILE A 142 10.30 10.70 -13.75
N VAL A 143 9.72 10.48 -12.57
CA VAL A 143 8.33 10.81 -12.29
C VAL A 143 8.09 12.32 -12.30
N ASP A 144 9.01 13.11 -11.74
CA ASP A 144 8.89 14.58 -11.72
C ASP A 144 8.98 15.23 -13.12
N THR A 145 9.44 14.50 -14.16
CA THR A 145 9.43 15.00 -15.56
C THR A 145 8.08 14.84 -16.26
N LEU A 146 7.11 14.16 -15.64
CA LEU A 146 5.82 13.88 -16.29
C LEU A 146 4.94 15.12 -16.49
N GLY A 147 5.16 16.18 -15.71
CA GLY A 147 4.36 17.41 -15.79
C GLY A 147 2.88 17.21 -15.40
N ILE A 148 2.60 16.17 -14.61
CA ILE A 148 1.27 15.84 -14.07
C ILE A 148 1.29 15.90 -12.54
N PRO A 149 0.13 16.06 -11.87
CA PRO A 149 0.08 16.02 -10.42
C PRO A 149 0.44 14.64 -9.88
N ILE A 150 1.27 14.63 -8.83
CA ILE A 150 1.73 13.41 -8.17
C ILE A 150 1.19 13.38 -6.75
N PHE A 151 0.42 12.36 -6.44
CA PHE A 151 -0.03 12.04 -5.09
C PHE A 151 0.82 10.91 -4.54
N SER A 152 1.23 10.98 -3.29
CA SER A 152 2.02 9.89 -2.69
C SER A 152 1.51 9.58 -1.30
N THR A 153 1.67 8.32 -0.87
CA THR A 153 1.52 7.93 0.52
C THR A 153 2.91 7.72 1.11
N ASP A 154 3.19 8.40 2.22
CA ASP A 154 4.43 8.26 3.01
C ASP A 154 5.74 8.43 2.20
N ASN A 155 5.69 9.24 1.15
CA ASN A 155 6.85 9.57 0.32
C ASN A 155 6.85 11.05 -0.07
N SER A 156 7.65 11.87 0.63
CA SER A 156 7.78 13.31 0.42
C SER A 156 8.88 13.71 -0.58
N GLU A 157 9.57 12.76 -1.20
CA GLU A 157 10.73 13.03 -2.08
C GLU A 157 10.34 13.63 -3.44
N PHE A 158 9.09 13.47 -3.88
CA PHE A 158 8.62 14.06 -5.14
C PHE A 158 8.52 15.58 -5.05
N LYS A 159 8.90 16.26 -6.13
CA LYS A 159 8.84 17.73 -6.26
C LYS A 159 7.64 18.21 -7.08
N SER A 160 7.08 17.35 -7.91
CA SER A 160 5.90 17.67 -8.72
C SER A 160 4.74 18.17 -7.87
N PRO A 161 3.91 19.10 -8.38
CA PRO A 161 2.70 19.51 -7.70
C PRO A 161 1.82 18.34 -7.29
N GLY A 162 1.12 18.47 -6.16
CA GLY A 162 0.25 17.42 -5.63
C GLY A 162 0.30 17.34 -4.12
N ILE A 163 -0.01 16.16 -3.60
CA ILE A 163 -0.17 15.95 -2.17
C ILE A 163 0.62 14.71 -1.73
N ASN A 164 1.33 14.87 -0.61
CA ASN A 164 1.86 13.74 0.13
C ASN A 164 0.91 13.44 1.31
N ILE A 165 0.37 12.25 1.38
CA ILE A 165 -0.52 11.79 2.43
C ILE A 165 0.31 10.93 3.38
N CYS A 166 0.39 11.33 4.65
CA CYS A 166 1.14 10.64 5.67
C CYS A 166 0.21 10.17 6.80
N CYS A 167 0.47 8.96 7.31
CA CYS A 167 -0.05 8.52 8.60
C CYS A 167 1.02 8.71 9.67
N ASP A 168 0.61 9.10 10.87
CA ASP A 168 1.55 9.15 12.00
C ASP A 168 1.75 7.73 12.57
N TYR A 169 2.62 6.97 11.92
CA TYR A 169 2.92 5.58 12.30
C TYR A 169 3.61 5.47 13.65
N ARG A 170 4.43 6.48 14.04
CA ARG A 170 5.03 6.53 15.37
C ARG A 170 3.97 6.66 16.45
N LYS A 171 3.02 7.58 16.26
CA LYS A 171 1.88 7.76 17.16
C LYS A 171 0.97 6.53 17.17
N ALA A 172 0.73 5.90 16.02
CA ALA A 172 -0.07 4.68 15.94
C ALA A 172 0.51 3.57 16.81
N ALA A 173 1.77 3.24 16.63
CA ALA A 173 2.47 2.23 17.43
C ALA A 173 2.49 2.61 18.93
N TYR A 174 2.77 3.86 19.24
CA TYR A 174 2.72 4.38 20.61
C TYR A 174 1.34 4.16 21.26
N LEU A 175 0.25 4.48 20.58
CA LEU A 175 -1.10 4.29 21.10
C LEU A 175 -1.44 2.81 21.33
N ALA A 176 -1.08 1.93 20.40
CA ALA A 176 -1.31 0.50 20.52
C ALA A 176 -0.58 -0.09 21.73
N VAL A 177 0.71 0.23 21.86
CA VAL A 177 1.54 -0.31 22.94
C VAL A 177 1.18 0.29 24.28
N ARG A 178 0.88 1.58 24.35
CA ARG A 178 0.33 2.20 25.58
C ARG A 178 -0.95 1.54 26.05
N TYR A 179 -1.83 1.17 25.11
CA TYR A 179 -3.04 0.44 25.47
C TYR A 179 -2.72 -0.91 26.11
N LEU A 180 -1.80 -1.71 25.52
CA LEU A 180 -1.35 -2.97 26.13
C LEU A 180 -0.77 -2.76 27.53
N ILE A 181 0.05 -1.72 27.71
CA ILE A 181 0.64 -1.36 29.01
C ILE A 181 -0.47 -0.98 30.02
N SER A 182 -1.49 -0.24 29.60
CA SER A 182 -2.63 0.12 30.46
C SER A 182 -3.45 -1.10 30.91
N GLN A 183 -3.38 -2.20 30.14
CA GLN A 183 -3.97 -3.48 30.51
C GLN A 183 -3.02 -4.34 31.41
N GLY A 184 -1.90 -3.77 31.86
CA GLY A 184 -0.95 -4.43 32.75
C GLY A 184 0.12 -5.29 32.09
N HIS A 185 0.18 -5.33 30.75
CA HIS A 185 1.23 -6.04 30.04
C HIS A 185 2.56 -5.28 30.12
N THR A 186 3.63 -5.95 30.54
CA THR A 186 4.97 -5.38 30.61
C THR A 186 5.98 -6.09 29.70
N ARG A 187 5.68 -7.34 29.31
CA ARG A 187 6.49 -8.09 28.34
C ARG A 187 5.70 -8.25 27.05
N ILE A 188 5.89 -7.28 26.17
CA ILE A 188 5.12 -7.10 24.93
C ILE A 188 6.02 -7.43 23.75
N GLY A 189 5.66 -8.45 22.96
CA GLY A 189 6.33 -8.74 21.70
C GLY A 189 5.92 -7.77 20.59
N CYS A 190 6.82 -7.52 19.67
CA CYS A 190 6.56 -6.70 18.48
C CYS A 190 6.82 -7.53 17.23
N ILE A 191 5.84 -7.61 16.32
CA ILE A 191 6.05 -8.14 14.98
C ILE A 191 6.18 -6.96 14.03
N SER A 192 7.42 -6.69 13.61
CA SER A 192 7.71 -5.59 12.71
C SER A 192 7.59 -6.01 11.24
N GLY A 193 7.54 -5.01 10.37
CA GLY A 193 7.64 -5.24 8.93
C GLY A 193 9.09 -5.25 8.45
N ASN A 194 9.27 -5.09 7.13
CA ASN A 194 10.59 -4.97 6.53
C ASN A 194 11.36 -3.76 7.12
N PRO A 195 12.53 -3.99 7.73
CA PRO A 195 13.29 -2.91 8.39
C PRO A 195 13.86 -1.86 7.44
N SER A 196 13.85 -2.10 6.14
CA SER A 196 14.29 -1.11 5.15
C SER A 196 13.30 0.03 4.91
N PHE A 197 12.03 -0.15 5.29
CA PHE A 197 11.00 0.87 5.12
C PHE A 197 11.02 1.91 6.25
N GLN A 198 10.89 3.18 5.91
CA GLN A 198 10.80 4.26 6.90
C GLN A 198 9.61 4.06 7.84
N VAL A 199 8.46 3.68 7.30
CA VAL A 199 7.25 3.40 8.10
C VAL A 199 7.44 2.28 9.15
N THR A 200 8.37 1.36 8.91
CA THR A 200 8.74 0.33 9.91
C THR A 200 9.54 0.95 11.05
N GLN A 201 10.52 1.80 10.73
CA GLN A 201 11.33 2.50 11.73
C GLN A 201 10.48 3.40 12.62
N ASP A 202 9.56 4.17 12.00
CA ASP A 202 8.63 5.03 12.72
C ASP A 202 7.77 4.24 13.73
N ARG A 203 7.29 3.05 13.35
CA ARG A 203 6.53 2.17 14.26
C ARG A 203 7.41 1.57 15.37
N ILE A 204 8.68 1.22 15.07
CA ILE A 204 9.64 0.76 16.11
C ILE A 204 9.88 1.87 17.12
N ASP A 205 10.05 3.10 16.65
CA ASP A 205 10.26 4.24 17.54
C ASP A 205 9.04 4.49 18.42
N GLY A 206 7.83 4.41 17.89
CA GLY A 206 6.60 4.53 18.67
C GLY A 206 6.42 3.42 19.72
N TYR A 207 6.80 2.18 19.38
CA TYR A 207 6.81 1.07 20.32
C TYR A 207 7.82 1.33 21.46
N ARG A 208 9.05 1.79 21.14
CA ARG A 208 10.08 2.16 22.12
C ARG A 208 9.60 3.29 23.02
N ASP A 209 9.09 4.37 22.45
CA ASP A 209 8.60 5.54 23.18
C ASP A 209 7.54 5.16 24.23
N ALA A 210 6.61 4.25 23.88
CA ALA A 210 5.57 3.81 24.80
C ALA A 210 6.12 3.01 25.98
N LEU A 211 7.10 2.13 25.75
CA LEU A 211 7.77 1.36 26.79
C LEU A 211 8.57 2.26 27.71
N GLU A 212 9.41 3.14 27.15
CA GLU A 212 10.28 4.06 27.93
C GLU A 212 9.46 5.01 28.79
N GLN A 213 8.37 5.56 28.27
CA GLN A 213 7.47 6.42 29.04
C GLN A 213 6.82 5.70 30.23
N ALA A 214 6.62 4.38 30.10
CA ALA A 214 6.08 3.55 31.18
C ALA A 214 7.17 3.00 32.13
N GLY A 215 8.45 3.36 31.93
CA GLY A 215 9.58 2.83 32.71
C GLY A 215 9.90 1.37 32.40
N ILE A 216 9.47 0.84 31.27
CA ILE A 216 9.76 -0.52 30.81
C ILE A 216 10.98 -0.47 29.88
N THR A 217 12.01 -1.26 30.19
CA THR A 217 13.21 -1.32 29.37
C THR A 217 12.91 -1.88 28.00
N PHE A 218 13.33 -1.16 26.95
CA PHE A 218 13.27 -1.64 25.58
C PHE A 218 14.22 -2.83 25.40
N ASP A 219 13.71 -3.94 24.85
CA ASP A 219 14.48 -5.16 24.59
C ASP A 219 14.28 -5.55 23.11
N GLU A 220 15.34 -5.43 22.31
CA GLU A 220 15.32 -5.73 20.88
C GLU A 220 15.01 -7.22 20.61
N ASN A 221 15.29 -8.11 21.55
CA ASN A 221 14.91 -9.53 21.43
C ASN A 221 13.39 -9.76 21.46
N LEU A 222 12.60 -8.77 21.82
CA LEU A 222 11.14 -8.83 21.72
C LEU A 222 10.61 -8.40 20.36
N ILE A 223 11.49 -8.04 19.42
CA ILE A 223 11.11 -7.68 18.05
C ILE A 223 11.40 -8.85 17.11
N TYR A 224 10.36 -9.34 16.44
CA TYR A 224 10.49 -10.24 15.29
C TYR A 224 10.36 -9.44 14.00
N TYR A 225 11.38 -9.52 13.15
CA TYR A 225 11.38 -8.82 11.86
C TYR A 225 10.65 -9.67 10.81
N GLY A 226 9.40 -9.30 10.55
CA GLY A 226 8.53 -9.90 9.54
C GLY A 226 8.61 -9.18 8.19
N ASP A 227 7.56 -9.38 7.39
CA ASP A 227 7.50 -8.92 5.99
C ASP A 227 6.13 -8.33 5.60
N TYR A 228 5.31 -7.99 6.59
CA TYR A 228 3.93 -7.53 6.42
C TYR A 228 2.96 -8.58 5.87
N SER A 229 3.37 -9.84 5.73
CA SER A 229 2.52 -10.93 5.28
C SER A 229 1.92 -11.75 6.43
N LEU A 230 0.81 -12.45 6.15
CA LEU A 230 0.23 -13.43 7.08
C LEU A 230 1.26 -14.49 7.49
N ALA A 231 2.07 -14.98 6.54
CA ALA A 231 3.12 -15.98 6.81
C ALA A 231 4.19 -15.46 7.77
N GLY A 232 4.60 -14.17 7.62
CA GLY A 232 5.52 -13.52 8.54
C GLY A 232 4.96 -13.46 9.96
N GLY A 233 3.67 -13.18 10.11
CA GLY A 233 2.98 -13.20 11.40
C GLY A 233 2.92 -14.60 12.03
N SER A 234 2.61 -15.63 11.23
CA SER A 234 2.62 -17.03 11.71
C SER A 234 4.02 -17.46 12.17
N ALA A 235 5.06 -17.10 11.42
CA ALA A 235 6.44 -17.44 11.77
C ALA A 235 6.95 -16.70 13.03
N ALA A 236 6.39 -15.53 13.32
CA ALA A 236 6.77 -14.72 14.49
C ALA A 236 6.32 -15.35 15.81
N LEU A 237 5.16 -16.02 15.84
CA LEU A 237 4.56 -16.47 17.10
C LEU A 237 5.44 -17.43 17.89
N PRO A 238 6.00 -18.53 17.32
CA PRO A 238 6.88 -19.43 18.06
C PRO A 238 8.09 -18.72 18.69
N TYR A 239 8.69 -17.80 17.97
CA TYR A 239 9.80 -16.99 18.47
C TYR A 239 9.38 -16.17 19.70
N LEU A 240 8.27 -15.42 19.59
CA LEU A 240 7.77 -14.56 20.67
C LEU A 240 7.30 -15.36 21.88
N LEU A 241 6.73 -16.55 21.70
CA LEU A 241 6.40 -17.45 22.80
C LEU A 241 7.67 -17.89 23.57
N GLY A 242 8.76 -18.16 22.87
CA GLY A 242 10.07 -18.42 23.46
C GLY A 242 10.59 -17.25 24.28
N GLN A 243 10.20 -16.04 23.93
CA GLN A 243 10.50 -14.82 24.71
C GLN A 243 9.51 -14.60 25.87
N GLN A 244 8.55 -15.47 26.11
CA GLN A 244 7.59 -15.41 27.20
C GLN A 244 6.76 -14.10 27.22
N VAL A 245 6.37 -13.59 26.04
CA VAL A 245 5.52 -12.40 25.94
C VAL A 245 4.11 -12.70 26.43
N SER A 246 3.45 -11.70 27.00
CA SER A 246 2.03 -11.78 27.41
C SER A 246 1.09 -11.08 26.44
N ALA A 247 1.63 -10.24 25.58
CA ALA A 247 0.91 -9.55 24.52
C ALA A 247 1.81 -9.35 23.30
N VAL A 248 1.18 -9.18 22.13
CA VAL A 248 1.84 -8.89 20.86
C VAL A 248 1.25 -7.64 20.25
N PHE A 249 2.11 -6.70 19.88
CA PHE A 249 1.84 -5.63 18.94
C PHE A 249 2.30 -6.07 17.54
N SER A 250 1.37 -6.18 16.61
CA SER A 250 1.65 -6.44 15.19
C SER A 250 1.59 -5.14 14.40
N MET A 251 2.63 -4.84 13.63
CA MET A 251 2.73 -3.60 12.86
C MET A 251 1.77 -3.53 11.66
N ASN A 252 1.06 -4.60 11.37
CA ASN A 252 -0.15 -4.56 10.53
C ASN A 252 -1.11 -5.68 10.94
N ASP A 253 -2.36 -5.58 10.49
CA ASP A 253 -3.41 -6.56 10.80
C ASP A 253 -3.17 -7.88 10.07
N GLU A 254 -2.57 -7.87 8.90
CA GLU A 254 -2.26 -9.09 8.12
C GLU A 254 -1.33 -10.04 8.89
N MET A 255 -0.26 -9.52 9.52
CA MET A 255 0.60 -10.33 10.39
C MET A 255 -0.14 -10.76 11.67
N ALA A 256 -1.04 -9.90 12.21
CA ALA A 256 -1.87 -10.30 13.34
C ALA A 256 -2.77 -11.51 13.00
N PHE A 257 -3.31 -11.59 11.79
CA PHE A 257 -4.05 -12.77 11.31
C PHE A 257 -3.18 -14.01 11.28
N GLY A 258 -1.89 -13.86 10.92
CA GLY A 258 -0.91 -14.94 11.01
C GLY A 258 -0.72 -15.42 12.45
N VAL A 259 -0.67 -14.50 13.42
CA VAL A 259 -0.64 -14.86 14.85
C VAL A 259 -1.89 -15.65 15.27
N TYR A 260 -3.09 -15.22 14.83
CA TYR A 260 -4.33 -15.95 15.11
C TYR A 260 -4.32 -17.36 14.53
N GLN A 261 -3.85 -17.49 13.29
CA GLN A 261 -3.73 -18.79 12.64
C GLN A 261 -2.80 -19.72 13.42
N GLU A 262 -1.61 -19.25 13.79
CA GLU A 262 -0.60 -20.05 14.45
C GLU A 262 -0.96 -20.32 15.93
N ALA A 263 -1.62 -19.38 16.61
CA ALA A 263 -2.11 -19.58 17.97
C ALA A 263 -3.02 -20.81 18.09
N ARG A 264 -3.85 -21.07 17.08
CA ARG A 264 -4.69 -22.29 17.03
C ARG A 264 -3.84 -23.56 17.00
N ASN A 265 -2.75 -23.57 16.24
CA ASN A 265 -1.83 -24.72 16.14
C ASN A 265 -1.17 -25.00 17.49
N TYR A 266 -0.94 -23.97 18.30
CA TYR A 266 -0.40 -24.08 19.66
C TYR A 266 -1.48 -24.26 20.75
N GLY A 267 -2.76 -24.35 20.39
CA GLY A 267 -3.86 -24.45 21.35
C GLY A 267 -4.03 -23.22 22.23
N LEU A 268 -3.48 -22.07 21.80
CA LEU A 268 -3.59 -20.80 22.52
C LEU A 268 -4.91 -20.11 22.16
N LYS A 269 -5.51 -19.49 23.16
CA LYS A 269 -6.71 -18.67 22.99
C LYS A 269 -6.36 -17.18 23.06
N ILE A 270 -6.80 -16.43 22.07
CA ILE A 270 -6.78 -14.97 22.09
C ILE A 270 -8.13 -14.50 22.63
N PRO A 271 -8.18 -13.61 23.63
CA PRO A 271 -7.06 -12.99 24.35
C PRO A 271 -6.57 -13.78 25.58
N ASP A 272 -7.16 -14.94 25.90
CA ASP A 272 -6.98 -15.63 27.18
C ASP A 272 -5.52 -16.04 27.47
N SER A 273 -4.83 -16.57 26.47
CA SER A 273 -3.43 -16.97 26.57
C SER A 273 -2.47 -15.87 26.12
N LEU A 274 -2.90 -15.03 25.16
CA LEU A 274 -2.08 -14.00 24.53
C LEU A 274 -2.98 -12.87 24.05
N SER A 275 -2.72 -11.66 24.51
CA SER A 275 -3.35 -10.45 23.96
C SER A 275 -2.68 -10.06 22.64
N VAL A 276 -3.46 -9.64 21.64
CA VAL A 276 -2.96 -9.22 20.33
C VAL A 276 -3.59 -7.89 19.93
N ILE A 277 -2.76 -6.95 19.49
CA ILE A 277 -3.22 -5.71 18.87
C ILE A 277 -2.53 -5.51 17.53
N GLY A 278 -3.29 -5.14 16.52
CA GLY A 278 -2.82 -4.89 15.16
C GLY A 278 -2.62 -3.42 14.82
N CYS A 279 -2.40 -3.17 13.53
CA CYS A 279 -2.34 -1.84 12.93
C CYS A 279 -2.91 -1.92 11.52
N ASP A 280 -3.77 -1.01 11.13
CA ASP A 280 -4.35 -0.64 9.82
C ASP A 280 -5.88 -0.50 9.88
N ASN A 281 -6.58 -1.22 10.79
CA ASN A 281 -8.03 -1.26 10.91
C ASN A 281 -8.72 -1.73 9.62
N VAL A 282 -8.35 -2.92 9.16
CA VAL A 282 -8.95 -3.50 7.96
C VAL A 282 -10.32 -4.15 8.25
N PRO A 283 -11.22 -4.27 7.24
CA PRO A 283 -12.56 -4.84 7.45
C PRO A 283 -12.57 -6.25 8.04
N PHE A 284 -11.55 -7.06 7.75
CA PHE A 284 -11.43 -8.44 8.25
C PHE A 284 -11.24 -8.54 9.77
N ASP A 285 -10.80 -7.49 10.44
CA ASP A 285 -10.65 -7.47 11.90
C ASP A 285 -11.93 -7.82 12.64
N ASN A 286 -13.08 -7.45 12.06
CA ASN A 286 -14.40 -7.64 12.68
C ASN A 286 -14.98 -9.04 12.47
N VAL A 287 -14.45 -9.85 11.53
CA VAL A 287 -14.99 -11.18 11.17
C VAL A 287 -14.22 -12.33 11.79
N LEU A 288 -13.13 -12.04 12.51
CA LEU A 288 -12.41 -13.05 13.28
C LEU A 288 -13.29 -13.58 14.41
N GLU A 289 -13.06 -14.82 14.83
CA GLU A 289 -13.74 -15.43 15.98
C GLU A 289 -13.67 -14.54 17.23
N VAL A 290 -12.53 -13.93 17.48
CA VAL A 290 -12.35 -12.83 18.42
C VAL A 290 -11.92 -11.61 17.60
N PRO A 291 -12.77 -10.56 17.48
CA PRO A 291 -12.45 -9.39 16.69
C PRO A 291 -11.17 -8.71 17.14
N LEU A 292 -10.30 -8.36 16.19
CA LEU A 292 -8.97 -7.79 16.44
C LEU A 292 -9.05 -6.33 16.85
N SER A 293 -8.50 -5.99 18.02
CA SER A 293 -8.19 -4.61 18.39
C SER A 293 -7.03 -4.13 17.54
N THR A 294 -7.11 -2.92 17.02
CA THR A 294 -6.12 -2.38 16.10
C THR A 294 -6.02 -0.88 16.23
N VAL A 295 -4.95 -0.30 15.69
CA VAL A 295 -4.77 1.14 15.57
C VAL A 295 -4.62 1.49 14.09
N GLY A 296 -5.21 2.59 13.66
CA GLY A 296 -5.08 2.99 12.26
C GLY A 296 -5.97 4.16 11.89
N THR A 297 -6.05 4.38 10.59
CA THR A 297 -6.94 5.38 9.98
C THR A 297 -8.07 4.68 9.23
N SER A 298 -9.13 5.43 8.91
CA SER A 298 -10.15 4.90 8.01
C SER A 298 -9.61 4.85 6.59
N THR A 299 -9.26 3.65 6.12
CA THR A 299 -8.77 3.42 4.75
C THR A 299 -9.75 3.93 3.70
N ASP A 300 -11.05 3.79 3.96
CA ASP A 300 -12.10 4.24 3.05
C ASP A 300 -12.19 5.79 3.00
N GLU A 301 -12.08 6.47 4.15
CA GLU A 301 -12.04 7.94 4.19
C GLU A 301 -10.79 8.49 3.51
N MET A 302 -9.64 7.88 3.77
CA MET A 302 -8.36 8.25 3.13
C MET A 302 -8.45 8.05 1.62
N GLY A 303 -8.96 6.91 1.15
CA GLY A 303 -9.08 6.63 -0.27
C GLY A 303 -10.05 7.57 -0.98
N ARG A 304 -11.19 7.90 -0.35
CA ARG A 304 -12.11 8.92 -0.86
C ARG A 304 -11.45 10.29 -0.94
N PHE A 305 -10.74 10.71 0.09
CA PHE A 305 -10.02 11.98 0.09
C PHE A 305 -9.00 12.03 -1.06
N ILE A 306 -8.15 11.01 -1.20
CA ILE A 306 -7.15 10.94 -2.28
C ILE A 306 -7.84 11.05 -3.65
N GLY A 307 -8.89 10.26 -3.88
CA GLY A 307 -9.63 10.28 -5.14
C GLY A 307 -10.24 11.65 -5.46
N GLN A 308 -10.82 12.33 -4.46
CA GLN A 308 -11.40 13.66 -4.60
C GLN A 308 -10.34 14.73 -4.90
N GLU A 309 -9.19 14.69 -4.21
CA GLU A 309 -8.09 15.61 -4.43
C GLU A 309 -7.47 15.44 -5.82
N VAL A 310 -7.34 14.18 -6.29
CA VAL A 310 -6.90 13.89 -7.66
C VAL A 310 -7.86 14.51 -8.68
N CYS A 311 -9.16 14.28 -8.55
CA CYS A 311 -10.17 14.84 -9.44
C CYS A 311 -10.16 16.38 -9.42
N SER A 312 -10.08 16.98 -8.24
CA SER A 312 -10.02 18.44 -8.06
C SER A 312 -8.78 19.03 -8.72
N SER A 313 -7.62 18.40 -8.52
CA SER A 313 -6.35 18.84 -9.11
C SER A 313 -6.36 18.77 -10.64
N ILE A 314 -6.89 17.69 -11.21
CA ILE A 314 -7.01 17.56 -12.66
C ILE A 314 -7.96 18.64 -13.21
N HIS A 315 -9.11 18.87 -12.57
CA HIS A 315 -10.04 19.93 -12.98
C HIS A 315 -9.45 21.32 -12.88
N GLN A 316 -8.64 21.58 -11.85
CA GLN A 316 -7.97 22.86 -11.67
C GLN A 316 -6.93 23.10 -12.77
N ILE A 317 -6.09 22.12 -13.09
CA ILE A 317 -5.14 22.19 -14.21
C ILE A 317 -5.89 22.39 -15.53
N ASP A 318 -7.03 21.74 -15.70
CA ASP A 318 -7.84 21.84 -16.91
C ASP A 318 -8.39 23.26 -17.16
N ARG A 319 -8.68 24.01 -16.10
CA ARG A 319 -9.23 25.36 -16.17
C ARG A 319 -8.15 26.44 -16.22
N GLU A 320 -7.08 26.27 -15.46
CA GLU A 320 -6.14 27.33 -15.11
C GLU A 320 -4.71 27.06 -15.64
N GLY A 321 -4.47 25.85 -16.16
CA GLY A 321 -3.17 25.45 -16.69
C GLY A 321 -2.33 24.63 -15.69
N PRO A 322 -1.17 24.10 -16.12
CA PRO A 322 -0.35 23.18 -15.34
C PRO A 322 0.22 23.77 -14.04
N ASP A 323 0.41 25.09 -14.00
CA ASP A 323 0.99 25.78 -12.84
C ASP A 323 -0.05 26.09 -11.74
N ALA A 324 -1.32 25.70 -11.95
CA ALA A 324 -2.43 26.04 -11.06
C ALA A 324 -2.33 25.44 -9.66
N LEU A 325 -1.67 24.30 -9.50
CA LEU A 325 -1.66 23.56 -8.22
C LEU A 325 -0.71 24.16 -7.17
N GLY A 326 0.19 25.06 -7.54
CA GLY A 326 1.19 25.61 -6.63
C GLY A 326 2.17 24.56 -6.09
N GLU A 327 2.70 24.82 -4.89
CA GLU A 327 3.67 23.92 -4.25
C GLU A 327 3.01 22.67 -3.69
N ARG A 328 3.80 21.57 -3.63
CA ARG A 328 3.39 20.32 -3.00
C ARG A 328 3.12 20.51 -1.52
N ARG A 329 2.00 19.99 -1.02
CA ARG A 329 1.63 20.02 0.40
C ARG A 329 1.61 18.60 1.00
N THR A 330 1.77 18.52 2.32
CA THR A 330 1.61 17.27 3.07
C THR A 330 0.35 17.34 3.92
N VAL A 331 -0.43 16.26 3.92
CA VAL A 331 -1.63 16.07 4.74
C VAL A 331 -1.37 14.89 5.67
N TYR A 332 -1.58 15.11 6.97
CA TYR A 332 -1.41 14.09 8.00
C TYR A 332 -2.75 13.53 8.43
N TYR A 333 -2.83 12.20 8.47
CA TYR A 333 -3.94 11.45 9.04
C TYR A 333 -3.58 10.98 10.43
N GLU A 334 -4.43 11.35 11.41
CA GLU A 334 -4.27 10.93 12.78
C GLU A 334 -4.79 9.50 12.97
N PRO A 335 -4.00 8.60 13.59
CA PRO A 335 -4.45 7.26 13.89
C PRO A 335 -5.41 7.25 15.08
N ASN A 336 -6.41 6.36 15.01
CA ASN A 336 -7.35 6.08 16.07
C ASN A 336 -7.18 4.66 16.59
N LEU A 337 -7.49 4.45 17.86
CA LEU A 337 -7.48 3.14 18.50
C LEU A 337 -8.89 2.52 18.40
N TYR A 338 -8.98 1.34 17.83
CA TYR A 338 -10.21 0.56 17.66
C TYR A 338 -10.17 -0.65 18.59
N LEU A 339 -10.81 -0.53 19.76
CA LEU A 339 -10.82 -1.58 20.77
C LEU A 339 -11.91 -2.60 20.47
N ARG A 340 -11.52 -3.88 20.47
CA ARG A 340 -12.38 -5.04 20.24
C ARG A 340 -12.06 -6.13 21.27
N GLY A 341 -12.16 -7.41 20.90
CA GLY A 341 -12.06 -8.55 21.82
C GLY A 341 -10.66 -9.11 22.07
N SER A 342 -9.64 -8.72 21.30
CA SER A 342 -8.35 -9.41 21.25
C SER A 342 -7.35 -9.01 22.34
N VAL A 343 -7.70 -8.08 23.20
CA VAL A 343 -6.87 -7.65 24.35
C VAL A 343 -7.67 -7.73 25.63
N ARG A 344 -7.06 -8.23 26.69
CA ARG A 344 -7.63 -8.28 28.03
C ARG A 344 -6.63 -7.82 29.09
N PRO A 345 -7.07 -7.51 30.31
CA PRO A 345 -6.17 -7.25 31.42
C PRO A 345 -5.23 -8.45 31.68
N TYR A 346 -3.96 -8.14 31.90
CA TYR A 346 -2.96 -9.16 32.23
C TYR A 346 -3.23 -9.80 33.60
N SER A 347 -3.18 -11.15 33.63
CA SER A 347 -3.27 -11.92 34.88
C SER A 347 -2.16 -12.97 34.89
N PRO A 348 -1.23 -12.90 35.88
CA PRO A 348 -0.10 -13.84 35.96
C PRO A 348 -0.52 -15.30 36.06
N SER A 349 -1.66 -15.60 36.66
CA SER A 349 -2.15 -16.96 36.88
C SER A 349 -2.56 -17.70 35.61
N VAL A 350 -2.90 -16.98 34.55
CA VAL A 350 -3.38 -17.58 33.29
C VAL A 350 -2.23 -17.83 32.32
N THR A 351 -1.23 -16.95 32.30
CA THR A 351 -0.06 -17.08 31.43
C THR A 351 0.83 -18.29 31.81
N ALA A 352 0.80 -18.71 33.06
CA ALA A 352 1.53 -19.91 33.51
C ALA A 352 0.89 -21.24 33.03
N ALA A 353 -0.41 -21.27 32.84
CA ALA A 353 -1.14 -22.45 32.35
C ALA A 353 -0.98 -22.67 30.82
N ALA A 354 -0.65 -21.63 30.07
CA ALA A 354 -0.43 -21.69 28.62
C ALA A 354 1.02 -22.12 28.22
N ARG A 355 1.87 -22.48 29.18
CA ARG A 355 3.21 -23.04 28.92
C ARG A 355 3.08 -24.49 28.48
N VAL A 356 2.55 -24.74 27.30
CA VAL A 356 2.63 -26.03 26.65
C VAL A 356 4.06 -26.21 26.16
N THR A 357 4.79 -27.12 26.81
CA THR A 357 6.00 -27.70 26.20
C THR A 357 5.58 -28.32 24.88
N PRO A 358 6.29 -28.15 23.79
CA PRO A 358 5.99 -28.84 22.55
C PRO A 358 6.16 -30.35 22.82
N ASP A 359 5.06 -31.06 22.91
CA ASP A 359 5.07 -32.51 22.88
C ASP A 359 5.70 -32.92 21.55
N SER A 360 6.64 -33.84 21.68
CA SER A 360 7.41 -34.49 20.63
C SER A 360 6.49 -35.02 19.51
N ALA A 361 6.12 -34.16 18.58
CA ALA A 361 5.48 -34.54 17.34
C ALA A 361 6.56 -34.93 16.33
N GLY A 362 6.73 -36.24 16.14
CA GLY A 362 7.15 -36.86 14.91
C GLY A 362 8.41 -36.35 14.23
N SER A 363 9.51 -37.01 14.48
CA SER A 363 10.67 -37.12 13.58
C SER A 363 10.22 -37.35 12.13
N GLY A 364 10.46 -36.41 11.25
CA GLY A 364 10.37 -36.64 9.82
C GLY A 364 9.96 -35.43 8.99
N ARG A 365 10.95 -34.58 8.68
CA ARG A 365 11.16 -34.02 7.35
C ARG A 365 12.43 -33.18 7.35
N SER A 366 13.35 -33.67 6.54
CA SER A 366 14.67 -33.12 6.24
C SER A 366 14.61 -31.82 5.45
N GLY A 367 15.52 -30.89 5.79
CA GLY A 367 16.24 -30.07 4.81
C GLY A 367 15.50 -28.85 4.29
N GLY A 368 15.68 -27.70 4.93
CA GLY A 368 15.45 -26.37 4.36
C GLY A 368 16.56 -25.44 4.80
N HIS A 369 17.44 -25.14 3.87
CA HIS A 369 18.66 -24.36 4.01
C HIS A 369 18.34 -22.90 4.37
N VAL A 370 18.91 -22.41 5.46
CA VAL A 370 18.92 -20.98 5.84
C VAL A 370 20.12 -20.34 5.14
N PRO A 371 19.98 -19.30 4.32
CA PRO A 371 21.15 -18.57 3.82
C PRO A 371 21.68 -17.63 4.90
N ALA A 372 22.89 -17.93 5.38
CA ALA A 372 23.66 -17.08 6.26
C ALA A 372 24.08 -15.79 5.55
N GLY A 373 23.87 -14.65 6.22
CA GLY A 373 24.37 -13.35 5.79
C GLY A 373 25.90 -13.34 5.69
N THR A 374 26.39 -12.91 4.54
CA THR A 374 27.81 -12.71 4.27
C THR A 374 28.34 -11.53 5.06
N ARG A 375 29.19 -11.81 6.05
CA ARG A 375 30.13 -10.85 6.62
C ARG A 375 31.25 -10.62 5.62
N SER A 376 31.47 -9.40 5.16
CA SER A 376 32.63 -8.99 4.42
C SER A 376 33.86 -8.96 5.34
N ALA A 377 34.85 -9.78 5.07
CA ALA A 377 36.17 -9.65 5.63
C ALA A 377 37.11 -9.08 4.57
N THR A 378 37.61 -7.89 4.83
CA THR A 378 38.77 -7.30 4.17
C THR A 378 40.03 -8.08 4.53
N ALA A 379 40.76 -8.54 3.56
CA ALA A 379 42.20 -8.87 3.72
C ALA A 379 42.97 -8.47 2.46
N ALA A 380 43.94 -7.60 2.65
CA ALA A 380 44.92 -7.18 1.71
C ALA A 380 45.98 -8.29 1.54
N ALA A 381 46.53 -8.45 0.34
CA ALA A 381 47.97 -8.51 0.09
C ALA A 381 48.31 -8.94 -1.37
N SER A 382 48.94 -8.07 -2.09
CA SER A 382 50.23 -8.18 -2.78
C SER A 382 50.49 -9.36 -3.73
N GLY A 383 50.88 -9.03 -4.98
CA GLY A 383 51.73 -9.88 -5.80
C GLY A 383 51.50 -9.80 -7.32
N SER A 384 52.13 -8.86 -8.01
CA SER A 384 52.51 -9.02 -9.44
C SER A 384 53.75 -9.93 -9.51
N PRO A 385 54.26 -10.37 -10.67
CA PRO A 385 53.99 -9.98 -12.06
C PRO A 385 54.13 -11.12 -13.13
N SER A 386 53.95 -10.71 -14.36
CA SER A 386 54.61 -11.05 -15.62
C SER A 386 54.06 -12.13 -16.58
N ARG A 387 53.93 -11.61 -17.82
CA ARG A 387 54.23 -12.21 -19.13
C ARG A 387 53.45 -13.46 -19.58
N THR A 388 52.73 -13.38 -20.60
CA THR A 388 53.03 -13.12 -22.05
C THR A 388 51.76 -12.67 -22.76
#